data_e67ac4e9d57882f63cfec6abc98f7ef0
#
_entry.id   e67ac4e9d57882f63cfec6abc98f7ef0
#
_cell.length_a   1.000
_cell.length_b   1.000
_cell.length_c   1.000
_cell.angle_alpha   90.00
_cell.angle_beta   90.00
_cell.angle_gamma   90.00
#
_symmetry.space_group_name_H-M   'P 1'
#
loop_
_entity.id
_entity.type
_entity.pdbx_description
1 polymer ?
#
loop_
_entity_poly.entity_id
_entity_poly.type
_entity_poly.pdbx_seq_one_letter_code
_entity_poly.pdbx_strand_id
1 'polypeptide(L)'
;ENDGGRRKQAEAQSKIMIKKWKNLEYQQKQYEVMNLKPNKCETLILNILKKLYPGEWKYTGDYSFWINGKNPDFTCVNGKKLLIEHFGSYWHKGEDPEEHKKIFSEFGYSTLVIWENELKNLEHVENKIKKFVGEN
;
A
#
# COMPACT_ATOMS: atom_id res chain seq x y z
N GLU A 1 16.85 -23.27 -3.83
CA GLU A 1 15.66 -24.02 -4.04
C GLU A 1 15.59 -24.63 -5.44
N ASN A 2 15.23 -25.86 -5.53
CA ASN A 2 15.13 -26.55 -6.80
C ASN A 2 13.78 -26.32 -7.48
N ASP A 3 13.70 -26.60 -8.77
CA ASP A 3 12.49 -26.41 -9.55
C ASP A 3 11.33 -27.30 -9.05
N GLY A 4 11.63 -28.48 -8.47
CA GLY A 4 10.61 -29.35 -7.89
C GLY A 4 9.90 -28.73 -6.70
N GLY A 5 10.62 -28.00 -5.84
CA GLY A 5 10.03 -27.27 -4.72
C GLY A 5 9.15 -26.13 -5.19
N ARG A 6 9.58 -25.39 -6.19
CA ARG A 6 8.78 -24.30 -6.77
C ARG A 6 7.53 -24.82 -7.47
N ARG A 7 7.62 -25.95 -8.16
CA ARG A 7 6.46 -26.57 -8.80
C ARG A 7 5.42 -27.01 -7.77
N LYS A 8 5.85 -27.64 -6.70
CA LYS A 8 4.95 -28.06 -5.62
C LYS A 8 4.28 -26.86 -4.96
N GLN A 9 5.04 -25.77 -4.76
CA GLN A 9 4.47 -24.54 -4.23
C GLN A 9 3.47 -23.92 -5.18
N ALA A 10 3.74 -23.92 -6.48
CA ALA A 10 2.83 -23.38 -7.48
C ALA A 10 1.54 -24.20 -7.58
N GLU A 11 1.64 -25.53 -7.54
CA GLU A 11 0.46 -26.42 -7.54
C GLU A 11 -0.37 -26.26 -6.27
N ALA A 12 0.29 -26.21 -5.12
CA ALA A 12 -0.37 -25.96 -3.84
C ALA A 12 -1.00 -24.58 -3.81
N GLN A 13 -0.33 -23.57 -4.36
CA GLN A 13 -0.88 -22.23 -4.47
C GLN A 13 -2.07 -22.16 -5.41
N SER A 14 -2.10 -22.94 -6.52
CA SER A 14 -3.26 -22.98 -7.39
C SER A 14 -4.49 -23.53 -6.69
N LYS A 15 -4.34 -24.60 -5.91
CA LYS A 15 -5.42 -25.16 -5.11
C LYS A 15 -5.86 -24.21 -3.99
N ILE A 16 -4.89 -23.55 -3.36
CA ILE A 16 -5.14 -22.54 -2.34
C ILE A 16 -5.82 -21.32 -2.96
N MET A 17 -5.44 -20.93 -4.17
CA MET A 17 -6.06 -19.81 -4.90
C MET A 17 -7.53 -20.09 -5.21
N ILE A 18 -7.88 -21.30 -5.61
CA ILE A 18 -9.28 -21.67 -5.86
C ILE A 18 -10.09 -21.58 -4.55
N LYS A 19 -9.53 -22.04 -3.44
CA LYS A 19 -10.14 -21.88 -2.12
C LYS A 19 -10.19 -20.42 -1.71
N LYS A 20 -9.12 -19.64 -2.00
CA LYS A 20 -9.06 -18.21 -1.70
C LYS A 20 -10.07 -17.40 -2.49
N TRP A 21 -10.36 -17.78 -3.74
CA TRP A 21 -11.40 -17.08 -4.52
C TRP A 21 -12.77 -17.23 -3.90
N LYS A 22 -13.10 -18.41 -3.38
CA LYS A 22 -14.32 -18.62 -2.61
C LYS A 22 -14.28 -17.89 -1.26
N ASN A 23 -13.10 -17.82 -0.63
CA ASN A 23 -12.88 -17.11 0.63
C ASN A 23 -12.75 -15.60 0.42
N LEU A 24 -12.34 -15.15 -0.77
CA LEU A 24 -12.24 -13.72 -1.08
C LEU A 24 -13.59 -13.03 -1.06
N GLU A 25 -14.64 -13.67 -1.57
CA GLU A 25 -15.99 -13.12 -1.46
C GLU A 25 -16.41 -13.00 0.01
N TYR A 26 -16.11 -14.02 0.81
CA TYR A 26 -16.38 -14.01 2.25
C TYR A 26 -15.54 -12.95 2.96
N GLN A 27 -14.25 -12.88 2.66
CA GLN A 27 -13.35 -11.87 3.22
C GLN A 27 -13.74 -10.46 2.79
N GLN A 28 -14.12 -10.28 1.54
CA GLN A 28 -14.60 -9.01 1.02
C GLN A 28 -15.82 -8.53 1.80
N LYS A 29 -16.75 -9.43 2.07
CA LYS A 29 -17.93 -9.13 2.90
C LYS A 29 -17.54 -8.82 4.34
N GLN A 30 -16.56 -9.54 4.89
CA GLN A 30 -16.01 -9.28 6.22
C GLN A 30 -15.36 -7.90 6.27
N TYR A 31 -14.59 -7.55 5.24
CA TYR A 31 -13.95 -6.24 5.15
C TYR A 31 -14.97 -5.11 5.00
N GLU A 32 -16.04 -5.33 4.25
CA GLU A 32 -17.14 -4.38 4.14
C GLU A 32 -17.83 -4.18 5.48
N VAL A 33 -18.05 -5.27 6.23
CA VAL A 33 -18.62 -5.22 7.57
C VAL A 33 -17.67 -4.54 8.55
N MET A 34 -16.37 -4.77 8.41
CA MET A 34 -15.33 -4.14 9.25
C MET A 34 -15.02 -2.71 8.83
N ASN A 35 -15.65 -2.21 7.78
CA ASN A 35 -15.44 -0.84 7.26
C ASN A 35 -13.96 -0.56 7.01
N LEU A 36 -13.30 -1.36 6.14
CA LEU A 36 -11.93 -1.12 5.73
C LEU A 36 -11.85 0.16 4.90
N LYS A 37 -11.96 1.25 5.59
CA LYS A 37 -11.79 2.60 5.08
C LYS A 37 -10.43 3.11 5.53
N PRO A 38 -9.94 4.17 4.91
CA PRO A 38 -8.81 4.90 5.48
C PRO A 38 -9.12 5.28 6.93
N ASN A 39 -8.17 5.08 7.82
CA ASN A 39 -8.30 5.57 9.19
C ASN A 39 -8.15 7.10 9.19
N LYS A 40 -8.23 7.71 10.39
CA LYS A 40 -8.18 9.17 10.50
C LYS A 40 -6.91 9.77 9.89
N CYS A 41 -5.76 9.18 10.15
CA CYS A 41 -4.47 9.64 9.61
C CYS A 41 -4.41 9.46 8.10
N GLU A 42 -4.83 8.31 7.62
CA GLU A 42 -4.87 8.02 6.18
C GLU A 42 -5.85 8.92 5.44
N THR A 43 -6.96 9.27 6.10
CA THR A 43 -7.94 10.21 5.53
C THR A 43 -7.32 11.59 5.33
N LEU A 44 -6.50 12.05 6.26
CA LEU A 44 -5.79 13.32 6.12
C LEU A 44 -4.88 13.30 4.90
N ILE A 45 -4.13 12.22 4.72
CA ILE A 45 -3.26 12.06 3.55
C ILE A 45 -4.07 12.02 2.26
N LEU A 46 -5.14 11.24 2.25
CA LEU A 46 -6.00 11.11 1.07
C LEU A 46 -6.61 12.46 0.68
N ASN A 47 -7.03 13.27 1.64
CA ASN A 47 -7.57 14.59 1.38
C ASN A 47 -6.53 15.52 0.76
N ILE A 48 -5.28 15.43 1.21
CA ILE A 48 -4.17 16.19 0.61
C ILE A 48 -3.96 15.76 -0.84
N LEU A 49 -3.96 14.45 -1.10
CA LEU A 49 -3.79 13.92 -2.45
C LEU A 49 -4.92 14.34 -3.38
N LYS A 50 -6.15 14.35 -2.90
CA LYS A 50 -7.31 14.81 -3.67
C LYS A 50 -7.23 16.30 -3.98
N LYS A 51 -6.70 17.09 -3.06
CA LYS A 51 -6.52 18.52 -3.24
C LYS A 51 -5.43 18.83 -4.25
N LEU A 52 -4.27 18.18 -4.13
CA LEU A 52 -3.09 18.46 -4.95
C LEU A 52 -3.12 17.77 -6.31
N TYR A 53 -3.60 16.54 -6.35
CA TYR A 53 -3.57 15.70 -7.54
C TYR A 53 -4.91 14.98 -7.72
N PRO A 54 -5.99 15.70 -8.03
CA PRO A 54 -7.30 15.07 -8.12
C PRO A 54 -7.34 13.98 -9.18
N GLY A 55 -7.82 12.80 -8.78
CA GLY A 55 -7.95 11.64 -9.66
C GLY A 55 -6.66 10.87 -9.93
N GLU A 56 -5.51 11.32 -9.40
CA GLU A 56 -4.22 10.69 -9.70
C GLU A 56 -3.76 9.68 -8.66
N TRP A 57 -4.39 9.66 -7.49
CA TRP A 57 -4.03 8.76 -6.40
C TRP A 57 -5.25 8.02 -5.89
N LYS A 58 -5.03 6.79 -5.45
CA LYS A 58 -6.07 5.95 -4.89
C LYS A 58 -5.61 5.36 -3.56
N TYR A 59 -6.53 5.33 -2.57
CA TYR A 59 -6.29 4.56 -1.36
C TYR A 59 -6.38 3.07 -1.69
N THR A 60 -5.30 2.34 -1.46
CA THR A 60 -5.20 0.91 -1.75
C THR A 60 -4.95 0.08 -0.50
N GLY A 61 -4.88 0.72 0.66
CA GLY A 61 -4.73 0.04 1.95
C GLY A 61 -5.92 -0.83 2.33
N ASP A 62 -6.97 -0.85 1.51
CA ASP A 62 -8.14 -1.71 1.63
C ASP A 62 -7.94 -3.09 0.99
N TYR A 63 -6.70 -3.47 0.73
CA TYR A 63 -6.30 -4.71 0.06
C TYR A 63 -6.72 -4.79 -1.41
N SER A 64 -7.02 -3.67 -2.04
CA SER A 64 -7.40 -3.64 -3.45
C SER A 64 -6.23 -3.77 -4.42
N PHE A 65 -5.00 -3.58 -3.93
CA PHE A 65 -3.81 -3.64 -4.77
C PHE A 65 -2.61 -4.20 -3.99
N TRP A 66 -1.86 -5.09 -4.63
CA TRP A 66 -0.72 -5.77 -4.03
C TRP A 66 0.50 -5.68 -4.94
N ILE A 67 1.65 -5.43 -4.35
CA ILE A 67 2.93 -5.41 -5.07
C ILE A 67 3.92 -6.24 -4.26
N ASN A 68 4.47 -7.27 -4.90
CA ASN A 68 5.53 -8.08 -4.28
C ASN A 68 5.13 -8.61 -2.90
N GLY A 69 3.86 -9.03 -2.75
CA GLY A 69 3.35 -9.58 -1.51
C GLY A 69 3.00 -8.56 -0.43
N LYS A 70 3.06 -7.28 -0.73
CA LYS A 70 2.70 -6.21 0.20
C LYS A 70 1.57 -5.35 -0.36
N ASN A 71 0.74 -4.83 0.54
CA ASN A 71 -0.37 -3.95 0.20
C ASN A 71 0.00 -2.50 0.52
N PRO A 72 0.27 -1.66 -0.48
CA PRO A 72 0.59 -0.26 -0.21
C PRO A 72 -0.66 0.52 0.21
N ASP A 73 -0.46 1.54 1.05
CA ASP A 73 -1.56 2.36 1.55
C ASP A 73 -2.16 3.23 0.45
N PHE A 74 -1.33 3.88 -0.34
CA PHE A 74 -1.76 4.74 -1.45
C PHE A 74 -0.95 4.45 -2.69
N THR A 75 -1.62 4.40 -3.82
CA THR A 75 -0.99 4.12 -5.11
C THR A 75 -1.33 5.21 -6.12
N CYS A 76 -0.32 5.71 -6.81
CA CYS A 76 -0.52 6.63 -7.92
C CYS A 76 -1.09 5.86 -9.12
N VAL A 77 -2.16 6.38 -9.70
CA VAL A 77 -2.87 5.71 -10.80
C VAL A 77 -2.79 6.50 -12.12
N ASN A 78 -1.85 7.45 -12.21
CA ASN A 78 -1.67 8.26 -13.42
C ASN A 78 -0.61 7.69 -14.38
N GLY A 79 -0.11 6.49 -14.13
CA GLY A 79 0.92 5.85 -14.94
C GLY A 79 2.32 5.90 -14.33
N LYS A 80 2.53 6.71 -13.31
CA LYS A 80 3.79 6.75 -12.58
C LYS A 80 3.80 5.66 -11.50
N LYS A 81 4.93 5.03 -11.29
CA LYS A 81 5.08 4.01 -10.24
C LYS A 81 5.47 4.64 -8.92
N LEU A 82 4.51 5.29 -8.28
CA LEU A 82 4.69 5.99 -7.01
C LEU A 82 3.73 5.43 -5.97
N LEU A 83 4.25 5.28 -4.76
CA LEU A 83 3.48 4.80 -3.61
C LEU A 83 3.69 5.73 -2.43
N ILE A 84 2.69 5.78 -1.55
CA ILE A 84 2.81 6.45 -0.24
C ILE A 84 2.42 5.44 0.81
N GLU A 85 3.25 5.31 1.84
CA GLU A 85 3.03 4.47 3.00
C GLU A 85 2.90 5.35 4.23
N HIS A 86 1.90 5.06 5.05
CA HIS A 86 1.73 5.71 6.35
C HIS A 86 2.23 4.78 7.45
N PHE A 87 3.07 5.29 8.31
CA PHE A 87 3.56 4.55 9.48
C PHE A 87 3.21 5.29 10.76
N GLY A 88 2.70 4.54 11.74
CA GLY A 88 2.52 5.06 13.08
C GLY A 88 3.88 5.27 13.76
N SER A 89 3.87 5.89 14.93
CA SER A 89 5.08 6.08 15.74
C SER A 89 5.67 4.75 16.24
N TYR A 90 4.91 3.69 16.06
CA TYR A 90 5.26 2.34 16.48
C TYR A 90 5.13 1.40 15.29
N TRP A 91 6.19 0.64 14.98
CA TRP A 91 6.06 -0.46 14.01
C TRP A 91 6.56 -1.74 14.66
N HIS A 92 5.98 -2.86 14.21
CA HIS A 92 6.38 -4.17 14.67
C HIS A 92 7.55 -4.70 13.86
N LYS A 93 8.23 -5.72 14.38
CA LYS A 93 9.30 -6.40 13.66
C LYS A 93 8.79 -6.89 12.31
N GLY A 94 9.52 -6.58 11.24
CA GLY A 94 9.12 -6.92 9.88
C GLY A 94 8.31 -5.83 9.17
N GLU A 95 8.02 -4.73 9.85
CA GLU A 95 7.30 -3.59 9.28
C GLU A 95 8.19 -2.37 9.14
N ASP A 96 9.49 -2.57 8.97
CA ASP A 96 10.45 -1.49 8.76
C ASP A 96 10.13 -0.75 7.46
N PRO A 97 9.96 0.59 7.51
CA PRO A 97 9.69 1.38 6.30
C PRO A 97 10.73 1.20 5.20
N GLU A 98 11.99 1.05 5.56
CA GLU A 98 13.07 0.87 4.58
C GLU A 98 12.97 -0.49 3.87
N GLU A 99 12.52 -1.51 4.58
CA GLU A 99 12.24 -2.81 3.97
C GLU A 99 11.07 -2.73 2.99
N HIS A 100 10.01 -2.01 3.34
CA HIS A 100 8.88 -1.78 2.45
C HIS A 100 9.31 -1.07 1.18
N LYS A 101 10.11 -0.01 1.30
CA LYS A 101 10.66 0.70 0.15
C LYS A 101 11.46 -0.21 -0.77
N LYS A 102 12.29 -1.07 -0.19
CA LYS A 102 13.11 -2.02 -0.92
C LYS A 102 12.24 -3.03 -1.66
N ILE A 103 11.24 -3.59 -1.00
CA ILE A 103 10.33 -4.57 -1.58
C ILE A 103 9.62 -3.97 -2.80
N PHE A 104 9.10 -2.76 -2.68
CA PHE A 104 8.42 -2.08 -3.77
C PHE A 104 9.40 -1.64 -4.88
N SER A 105 10.62 -1.26 -4.52
CA SER A 105 11.62 -0.84 -5.50
C SER A 105 12.05 -1.97 -6.45
N GLU A 106 11.94 -3.21 -6.01
CA GLU A 106 12.23 -4.37 -6.86
C GLU A 106 11.28 -4.43 -8.07
N PHE A 107 10.10 -3.82 -7.95
CA PHE A 107 9.11 -3.75 -9.03
C PHE A 107 9.09 -2.38 -9.70
N GLY A 108 10.08 -1.54 -9.41
CA GLY A 108 10.22 -0.24 -10.04
C GLY A 108 9.44 0.89 -9.38
N TYR A 109 8.91 0.67 -8.19
CA TYR A 109 8.13 1.70 -7.48
C TYR A 109 9.00 2.52 -6.56
N SER A 110 8.76 3.84 -6.55
CA SER A 110 9.32 4.74 -5.55
C SER A 110 8.29 4.95 -4.45
N THR A 111 8.74 4.95 -3.20
CA THR A 111 7.85 5.02 -2.04
C THR A 111 8.19 6.20 -1.16
N LEU A 112 7.16 6.97 -0.79
CA LEU A 112 7.27 8.01 0.21
C LEU A 112 6.66 7.49 1.51
N VAL A 113 7.38 7.62 2.61
CA VAL A 113 6.89 7.26 3.94
C VAL A 113 6.46 8.53 4.67
N ILE A 114 5.24 8.53 5.18
CA ILE A 114 4.70 9.61 6.00
C ILE A 114 4.44 9.04 7.39
N TRP A 115 5.06 9.65 8.40
CA TRP A 115 4.91 9.25 9.78
C TRP A 115 3.71 9.94 10.42
N GLU A 116 3.09 9.27 11.39
CA GLU A 116 1.95 9.80 12.11
C GLU A 116 2.20 11.18 12.72
N ASN A 117 3.38 11.38 13.30
CA ASN A 117 3.72 12.66 13.92
C ASN A 117 3.87 13.79 12.91
N GLU A 118 4.17 13.49 11.65
CA GLU A 118 4.27 14.51 10.61
C GLU A 118 2.91 15.12 10.28
N LEU A 119 1.83 14.38 10.54
CA LEU A 119 0.46 14.83 10.25
C LEU A 119 -0.02 15.93 11.20
N LYS A 120 0.74 16.26 12.22
CA LYS A 120 0.49 17.44 13.06
C LYS A 120 0.74 18.73 12.32
N ASN A 121 1.52 18.68 11.24
CA ASN A 121 1.78 19.82 10.37
C ASN A 121 1.46 19.43 8.92
N LEU A 122 0.24 19.70 8.51
CA LEU A 122 -0.23 19.29 7.18
C LEU A 122 0.48 20.03 6.05
N GLU A 123 0.91 21.27 6.28
CA GLU A 123 1.70 22.01 5.29
C GLU A 123 3.03 21.32 5.01
N HIS A 124 3.68 20.81 6.05
CA HIS A 124 4.90 20.01 5.91
C HIS A 124 4.65 18.77 5.06
N VAL A 125 3.54 18.07 5.32
CA VAL A 125 3.18 16.87 4.56
C VAL A 125 2.87 17.21 3.10
N GLU A 126 2.13 18.28 2.84
CA GLU A 126 1.87 18.75 1.48
C GLU A 126 3.18 19.01 0.72
N ASN A 127 4.11 19.71 1.35
CA ASN A 127 5.39 20.03 0.73
C ASN A 127 6.23 18.78 0.49
N LYS A 128 6.20 17.84 1.42
CA LYS A 128 6.88 16.55 1.30
C LYS A 128 6.34 15.74 0.12
N ILE A 129 5.03 15.71 -0.06
CA ILE A 129 4.38 15.01 -1.17
C ILE A 129 4.72 15.69 -2.50
N LYS A 130 4.64 17.01 -2.57
CA LYS A 130 4.96 17.77 -3.78
C LYS A 130 6.40 17.53 -4.22
N LYS A 131 7.34 17.53 -3.28
CA LYS A 131 8.74 17.26 -3.56
C LYS A 131 8.92 15.84 -4.10
N PHE A 132 8.30 14.87 -3.45
CA PHE A 132 8.37 13.48 -3.87
C PHE A 132 7.84 13.28 -5.30
N VAL A 133 6.67 13.81 -5.58
CA VAL A 133 6.05 13.70 -6.91
C VAL A 133 6.89 14.45 -7.96
N GLY A 134 7.42 15.62 -7.60
CA GLY A 134 8.22 16.43 -8.52
C GLY A 134 9.59 15.82 -8.85
N GLU A 135 10.15 15.00 -7.95
CA GLU A 135 11.43 14.32 -8.17
C GLU A 135 11.29 12.99 -8.95
N ASN A 136 10.08 12.57 -9.14
CA ASN A 136 9.77 11.31 -9.82
C ASN A 136 8.77 11.56 -10.97
#